data_535b529b7c20dbb16692c9af7fa99041
#
_entry.id   535b529b7c20dbb16692c9af7fa99041
#
_cell.length_a   1.000
_cell.length_b   1.000
_cell.length_c   1.000
_cell.angle_alpha   90.00
_cell.angle_beta   90.00
_cell.angle_gamma   90.00
#
_symmetry.space_group_name_H-M   'P 1'
#
loop_
_entity.id
_entity.type
_entity.pdbx_description
1 polymer ?
#
loop_
_entity_poly.entity_id
_entity_poly.type
_entity_poly.pdbx_seq_one_letter_code
_entity_poly.pdbx_strand_id
1 'polypeptide(L)' 'MNWYNIELEIPFDGKEFELAEASNEQEAKLIAIKKVVKKYKCLEKEIVVSSCKIIQD' A
#
# COMPACT_ATOMS: atom_id res chain seq x y z
N MET A 1 -11.17 -9.88 -9.51
CA MET A 1 -10.21 -9.10 -8.71
C MET A 1 -10.95 -8.30 -7.66
N ASN A 2 -10.25 -8.01 -6.58
CA ASN A 2 -10.84 -7.26 -5.47
C ASN A 2 -10.11 -5.95 -5.26
N TRP A 3 -10.79 -5.01 -4.62
CA TRP A 3 -10.18 -3.78 -4.19
C TRP A 3 -9.74 -3.90 -2.74
N TYR A 4 -8.57 -3.35 -2.45
CA TYR A 4 -8.00 -3.37 -1.12
C TYR A 4 -7.65 -1.97 -0.68
N ASN A 5 -7.83 -1.71 0.63
CA ASN A 5 -7.37 -0.48 1.24
C ASN A 5 -6.16 -0.81 2.09
N ILE A 6 -5.01 -0.26 1.72
CA ILE A 6 -3.74 -0.58 2.35
C ILE A 6 -3.25 0.62 3.13
N GLU A 7 -2.92 0.40 4.40
CA GLU A 7 -2.32 1.43 5.23
C GLU A 7 -0.81 1.19 5.31
N LEU A 8 -0.05 2.23 4.98
CA LEU A 8 1.41 2.15 4.96
C LEU A 8 1.99 3.25 5.82
N GLU A 9 3.14 2.96 6.42
CA GLU A 9 3.91 3.95 7.15
C GLU A 9 5.10 4.35 6.32
N ILE A 10 5.25 5.65 6.13
CA ILE A 10 6.29 6.24 5.29
C ILE A 10 7.25 7.01 6.18
N PRO A 11 8.58 6.85 5.98
CA PRO A 11 9.56 7.61 6.75
C PRO A 11 9.31 9.11 6.61
N PHE A 12 9.26 9.81 7.73
CA PHE A 12 9.11 11.26 7.82
C PHE A 12 7.72 11.79 7.49
N ASP A 13 6.84 11.00 6.88
CA ASP A 13 5.51 11.49 6.48
C ASP A 13 4.36 10.87 7.27
N GLY A 14 4.63 9.82 8.03
CA GLY A 14 3.60 9.16 8.82
C GLY A 14 2.83 8.13 8.00
N LYS A 15 1.51 8.12 8.14
CA LYS A 15 0.69 7.09 7.51
C LYS A 15 0.07 7.56 6.20
N GLU A 16 -0.05 6.62 5.28
CA GLU A 16 -0.68 6.86 3.99
C GLU A 16 -1.62 5.70 3.69
N PHE A 17 -2.71 6.00 3.00
CA PHE A 17 -3.66 4.97 2.55
C PHE A 17 -3.64 4.91 1.03
N GLU A 18 -3.58 3.69 0.50
CA GLU A 18 -3.62 3.46 -0.93
C GLU A 18 -4.68 2.44 -1.27
N LEU A 19 -5.38 2.67 -2.36
CA LEU A 19 -6.33 1.70 -2.90
C LEU A 19 -5.66 0.94 -4.03
N ALA A 20 -5.83 -0.36 -4.03
CA ALA A 20 -5.25 -1.19 -5.08
C ALA A 20 -6.23 -2.29 -5.48
N GLU A 21 -6.36 -2.49 -6.78
CA GLU A 21 -7.12 -3.62 -7.32
C GLU A 21 -6.15 -4.76 -7.59
N ALA A 22 -6.42 -5.93 -7.04
CA ALA A 22 -5.49 -7.05 -7.13
C ALA A 22 -6.21 -8.38 -6.96
N SER A 23 -5.52 -9.44 -7.32
CA SER A 23 -6.05 -10.80 -7.18
C SER A 23 -6.02 -11.30 -5.74
N ASN A 24 -5.08 -10.81 -4.97
CA ASN A 24 -4.92 -11.22 -3.57
C ASN A 24 -4.25 -10.11 -2.78
N GLU A 25 -4.19 -10.33 -1.48
CA GLU A 25 -3.65 -9.36 -0.54
C GLU A 25 -2.17 -9.05 -0.78
N GLN A 26 -1.38 -10.08 -1.07
CA GLN A 26 0.05 -9.92 -1.30
C GLN A 26 0.32 -9.02 -2.50
N GLU A 27 -0.42 -9.26 -3.59
CA GLU A 27 -0.31 -8.44 -4.79
C GLU A 27 -0.73 -7.00 -4.51
N ALA A 28 -1.79 -6.82 -3.75
CA ALA A 28 -2.27 -5.48 -3.40
C ALA A 28 -1.22 -4.69 -2.62
N LYS A 29 -0.55 -5.35 -1.67
CA LYS A 29 0.51 -4.70 -0.90
C LYS A 29 1.66 -4.25 -1.78
N LEU A 30 2.06 -5.09 -2.74
CA LEU A 30 3.14 -4.73 -3.66
C LEU A 30 2.78 -3.54 -4.52
N ILE A 31 1.55 -3.51 -5.01
CA ILE A 31 1.06 -2.38 -5.81
C ILE A 31 1.10 -1.09 -4.99
N ALA A 32 0.61 -1.16 -3.76
CA ALA A 32 0.58 0.00 -2.87
C ALA A 32 1.99 0.51 -2.57
N ILE A 33 2.91 -0.39 -2.28
CA ILE A 33 4.30 -0.02 -1.99
C ILE A 33 4.93 0.68 -3.19
N LYS A 34 4.71 0.14 -4.39
CA LYS A 34 5.27 0.75 -5.61
C LYS A 34 4.72 2.15 -5.84
N LYS A 35 3.43 2.35 -5.59
CA LYS A 35 2.81 3.67 -5.73
C LYS A 35 3.44 4.68 -4.77
N VAL A 36 3.64 4.27 -3.53
CA VAL A 36 4.20 5.13 -2.50
C VAL A 36 5.67 5.45 -2.78
N VAL A 37 6.44 4.46 -3.20
CA VAL A 37 7.85 4.67 -3.58
C VAL A 37 7.96 5.72 -4.66
N LYS A 38 7.10 5.62 -5.68
CA LYS A 38 7.10 6.57 -6.78
C LYS A 38 6.66 7.97 -6.33
N LYS A 39 5.66 8.02 -5.47
CA LYS A 39 5.07 9.28 -5.02
C LYS A 39 6.01 10.05 -4.08
N TYR A 40 6.64 9.36 -3.15
CA TYR A 40 7.47 9.98 -2.12
C TYR A 40 8.96 9.84 -2.37
N LYS A 41 9.35 9.11 -3.40
CA LYS A 41 10.76 8.90 -3.77
C LYS A 41 11.58 8.32 -2.63
N CYS A 42 10.98 7.40 -1.87
CA CYS A 42 11.66 6.69 -0.79
C CYS A 42 12.01 5.28 -1.23
N LEU A 43 12.82 4.59 -0.43
CA LEU A 43 13.20 3.23 -0.72
C LEU A 43 12.08 2.27 -0.31
N GLU A 44 11.86 1.24 -1.11
CA GLU A 44 10.84 0.25 -0.84
C GLU A 44 10.99 -0.37 0.55
N LYS A 45 12.22 -0.66 0.95
CA LYS A 45 12.49 -1.28 2.24
C LYS A 45 12.17 -0.39 3.44
N GLU A 46 11.98 0.91 3.21
CA GLU A 46 11.68 1.85 4.27
C GLU A 46 10.19 1.92 4.56
N ILE A 47 9.39 1.34 3.70
CA ILE A 47 7.93 1.41 3.83
C ILE A 47 7.43 0.19 4.59
N VAL A 48 6.57 0.43 5.59
CA VAL A 48 5.96 -0.62 6.38
C VAL A 48 4.47 -0.66 6.09
N VAL A 49 3.97 -1.84 5.75
CA VAL A 49 2.53 -2.03 5.58
C VAL A 49 1.92 -2.34 6.94
N SER A 50 1.08 -1.44 7.42
CA SER A 50 0.43 -1.58 8.72
C SER A 50 -0.84 -2.42 8.65
N SER A 51 -1.59 -2.30 7.58
CA SER A 51 -2.80 -3.11 7.39
C SER A 51 -3.16 -3.20 5.91
N CYS A 52 -3.92 -4.24 5.60
CA CYS A 52 -4.43 -4.44 4.25
C CYS A 52 -5.81 -5.06 4.39
N LYS A 53 -6.84 -4.33 4.00
CA LYS A 53 -8.22 -4.78 4.16
C LYS A 53 -8.91 -4.81 2.81
N ILE A 54 -9.67 -5.87 2.59
CA ILE A 54 -10.47 -5.98 1.39
C ILE A 54 -11.68 -5.07 1.51
N ILE A 55 -11.98 -4.37 0.43
CA ILE A 55 -13.16 -3.51 0.36
C ILE A 55 -14.25 -4.32 -0.34
N GLN A 56 -15.37 -4.47 0.32
CA GLN A 56 -16.49 -5.20 -0.24
C GLN A 56 -17.62 -4.23 -0.59
N ASP A 57 -18.23 -4.51 -1.71
CA ASP A 57 -19.36 -3.72 -2.15
C ASP A 57 -20.64 -4.10 -1.37
#